data_4f03a5a2f8f29952b6b04e3ecaa1b7b0
#
_entry.id   4f03a5a2f8f29952b6b04e3ecaa1b7b0
#
_cell.length_a   1.000
_cell.length_b   1.000
_cell.length_c   1.000
_cell.angle_alpha   90.00
_cell.angle_beta   90.00
_cell.angle_gamma   90.00
#
_symmetry.space_group_name_H-M   'P 1'
#
loop_
_entity.id
_entity.type
_entity.pdbx_description
1 polymer ?
#
loop_
_entity_poly.entity_id
_entity_poly.type
_entity_poly.pdbx_seq_one_letter_code
_entity_poly.pdbx_strand_id
1 'polypeptide(L)'
;MISEEEMYRTLSRFRIGIAGHVVLDRVRGPSLSYDSVGGVPTYAGLAVASLGHEALAISVVGEDGHKALEGLRSLGVSTELVRVVSGAKTTCYEIVQFEGGERRLRLLSRAPPLSSKDLVRQLDGMYYGPVASELRPEDVALTARFYRWSALDPQGLMRIFDEHGNVTLKTEGADLNLLGSVSLLRLALEEARALGFGEPSTASVELSRATGRVVAVTAGAEGAFVSDGRRLVRGRLDVRAVDTVGAGDVFGGALLVGLMETGDLVHSTALGLAAVAERVAIPGPRRLDNDSIRRLASSIAPRLSVSDVRP
;
A
#
# COMPACT_ATOMS: atom_id res chain seq x y z
N MET A 1 10.99 35.84 7.96
CA MET A 1 10.21 35.17 9.04
C MET A 1 9.52 33.99 8.38
N ILE A 2 9.87 32.81 8.79
CA ILE A 2 9.21 31.56 8.36
C ILE A 2 7.80 31.61 9.00
N SER A 3 6.75 31.38 8.23
CA SER A 3 5.39 31.33 8.79
C SER A 3 5.25 30.18 9.80
N GLU A 4 4.32 30.29 10.77
CA GLU A 4 4.04 29.17 11.68
C GLU A 4 3.70 27.88 10.91
N GLU A 5 3.01 28.00 9.79
CA GLU A 5 2.73 26.88 8.88
C GLU A 5 3.99 26.27 8.24
N GLU A 6 4.96 27.09 7.83
CA GLU A 6 6.24 26.62 7.32
C GLU A 6 7.09 26.01 8.45
N MET A 7 6.99 26.51 9.68
CA MET A 7 7.65 25.97 10.85
C MET A 7 7.02 24.61 11.24
N TYR A 8 5.70 24.45 11.20
CA TYR A 8 5.03 23.17 11.40
C TYR A 8 5.35 22.15 10.29
N ARG A 9 5.44 22.58 9.01
CA ARG A 9 5.89 21.72 7.90
C ARG A 9 7.33 21.24 8.07
N THR A 10 8.19 22.02 8.70
CA THR A 10 9.61 21.66 8.93
C THR A 10 9.78 20.73 10.15
N LEU A 11 8.80 20.68 11.08
CA LEU A 11 8.93 20.02 12.38
C LEU A 11 8.40 18.58 12.42
N SER A 12 7.81 18.04 11.35
CA SER A 12 7.25 16.67 11.39
C SER A 12 7.46 15.86 10.12
N ARG A 13 8.72 15.70 9.73
CA ARG A 13 9.07 14.72 8.71
C ARG A 13 9.11 13.34 9.36
N PHE A 14 8.08 12.53 9.15
CA PHE A 14 8.02 11.17 9.65
C PHE A 14 8.99 10.26 8.91
N ARG A 15 9.56 9.31 9.65
CA ARG A 15 10.32 8.18 9.13
C ARG A 15 9.42 6.96 9.11
N ILE A 16 9.07 6.47 7.92
CA ILE A 16 8.10 5.39 7.74
C ILE A 16 8.79 4.20 7.05
N GLY A 17 8.80 3.06 7.74
CA GLY A 17 9.27 1.79 7.19
C GLY A 17 8.20 1.16 6.32
N ILE A 18 8.58 0.65 5.14
CA ILE A 18 7.69 -0.09 4.26
C ILE A 18 8.28 -1.49 4.08
N ALA A 19 7.67 -2.46 4.76
CA ALA A 19 8.13 -3.84 4.83
C ALA A 19 7.43 -4.74 3.82
N GLY A 20 8.20 -5.43 3.00
CA GLY A 20 7.76 -6.35 1.97
C GLY A 20 8.82 -6.52 0.90
N HIS A 21 8.61 -7.41 -0.07
CA HIS A 21 9.58 -7.55 -1.14
C HIS A 21 9.55 -6.38 -2.11
N VAL A 22 10.72 -5.85 -2.43
CA VAL A 22 10.96 -5.12 -3.67
C VAL A 22 10.89 -6.14 -4.81
N VAL A 23 10.17 -5.81 -5.86
CA VAL A 23 9.81 -6.74 -6.93
C VAL A 23 10.34 -6.23 -8.27
N LEU A 24 10.72 -7.17 -9.13
CA LEU A 24 10.91 -6.93 -10.56
C LEU A 24 9.61 -7.28 -11.28
N ASP A 25 8.84 -6.28 -11.67
CA ASP A 25 7.57 -6.46 -12.38
C ASP A 25 7.78 -6.49 -13.89
N ARG A 26 7.22 -7.51 -14.55
CA ARG A 26 7.11 -7.63 -15.99
C ARG A 26 5.65 -7.45 -16.39
N VAL A 27 5.26 -6.22 -16.68
CA VAL A 27 3.89 -5.91 -17.10
C VAL A 27 3.74 -6.20 -18.59
N ARG A 28 2.70 -6.94 -18.95
CA ARG A 28 2.35 -7.34 -20.31
C ARG A 28 0.87 -7.11 -20.53
N GLY A 29 0.55 -6.28 -21.48
CA GLY A 29 -0.83 -5.97 -21.84
C GLY A 29 -0.98 -5.58 -23.30
N PRO A 30 -2.21 -5.49 -23.80
CA PRO A 30 -2.48 -5.20 -25.21
C PRO A 30 -2.00 -3.80 -25.61
N SER A 31 -2.07 -2.82 -24.72
CA SER A 31 -1.72 -1.42 -25.00
C SER A 31 -0.44 -0.96 -24.30
N LEU A 32 0.05 -1.74 -23.31
CA LEU A 32 1.17 -1.31 -22.47
C LEU A 32 1.99 -2.53 -22.03
N SER A 33 3.29 -2.52 -22.33
CA SER A 33 4.24 -3.53 -21.84
C SER A 33 5.53 -2.86 -21.41
N TYR A 34 5.97 -3.17 -20.18
CA TYR A 34 7.20 -2.62 -19.61
C TYR A 34 7.73 -3.50 -18.49
N ASP A 35 8.99 -3.35 -18.16
CA ASP A 35 9.62 -3.91 -16.98
C ASP A 35 9.96 -2.77 -16.02
N SER A 36 9.67 -2.95 -14.73
CA SER A 36 9.91 -1.92 -13.72
C SER A 36 10.20 -2.51 -12.34
N VAL A 37 10.61 -1.65 -11.42
CA VAL A 37 10.56 -1.96 -10.00
C VAL A 37 9.12 -1.89 -9.51
N GLY A 38 8.74 -2.83 -8.64
CA GLY A 38 7.40 -2.95 -8.07
C GLY A 38 7.42 -3.41 -6.61
N GLY A 39 6.28 -3.92 -6.16
CA GLY A 39 6.04 -4.30 -4.77
C GLY A 39 5.64 -3.13 -3.89
N VAL A 40 5.12 -3.44 -2.70
CA VAL A 40 4.60 -2.42 -1.77
C VAL A 40 5.67 -1.41 -1.35
N PRO A 41 6.96 -1.80 -1.11
CA PRO A 41 8.01 -0.83 -0.82
C PRO A 41 8.21 0.22 -1.91
N THR A 42 7.93 -0.13 -3.17
CA THR A 42 7.99 0.82 -4.29
C THR A 42 6.83 1.79 -4.25
N TYR A 43 5.61 1.29 -4.25
CA TYR A 43 4.43 2.13 -4.47
C TYR A 43 3.94 2.87 -3.23
N ALA A 44 3.88 2.20 -2.07
CA ALA A 44 3.59 2.88 -0.80
C ALA A 44 4.76 3.81 -0.41
N GLY A 45 6.01 3.37 -0.65
CA GLY A 45 7.20 4.19 -0.44
C GLY A 45 7.21 5.44 -1.31
N LEU A 46 6.84 5.30 -2.59
CA LEU A 46 6.67 6.41 -3.53
C LEU A 46 5.66 7.45 -2.99
N ALA A 47 4.51 7.00 -2.48
CA ALA A 47 3.49 7.89 -1.92
C ALA A 47 4.03 8.64 -0.69
N VAL A 48 4.65 7.94 0.24
CA VAL A 48 5.28 8.52 1.45
C VAL A 48 6.35 9.54 1.09
N ALA A 49 7.28 9.18 0.18
CA ALA A 49 8.36 10.06 -0.26
C ALA A 49 7.84 11.29 -1.02
N SER A 50 6.83 11.11 -1.87
CA SER A 50 6.22 12.21 -2.64
C SER A 50 5.48 13.20 -1.74
N LEU A 51 4.94 12.76 -0.61
CA LEU A 51 4.27 13.60 0.39
C LEU A 51 5.25 14.31 1.35
N GLY A 52 6.58 14.18 1.13
CA GLY A 52 7.60 14.90 1.86
C GLY A 52 8.16 14.17 3.09
N HIS A 53 7.77 12.92 3.32
CA HIS A 53 8.26 12.11 4.42
C HIS A 53 9.43 11.21 4.00
N GLU A 54 10.12 10.60 4.97
CA GLU A 54 11.21 9.67 4.73
C GLU A 54 10.64 8.25 4.61
N ALA A 55 10.67 7.71 3.39
CA ALA A 55 10.27 6.35 3.10
C ALA A 55 11.49 5.41 3.14
N LEU A 56 11.45 4.37 3.97
CA LEU A 56 12.53 3.39 4.11
C LEU A 56 12.01 2.01 3.70
N ALA A 57 12.52 1.49 2.60
CA ALA A 57 12.21 0.12 2.19
C ALA A 57 12.88 -0.87 3.15
N ILE A 58 12.10 -1.74 3.76
CA ILE A 58 12.56 -2.89 4.55
C ILE A 58 12.29 -4.14 3.73
N SER A 59 13.34 -4.67 3.09
CA SER A 59 13.17 -5.71 2.08
C SER A 59 14.38 -6.62 1.98
N VAL A 60 14.22 -7.67 1.19
CA VAL A 60 15.30 -8.56 0.77
C VAL A 60 15.29 -8.68 -0.75
N VAL A 61 16.45 -8.55 -1.36
CA VAL A 61 16.65 -8.78 -2.81
C VAL A 61 17.78 -9.77 -3.05
N GLY A 62 17.79 -10.38 -4.21
CA GLY A 62 18.90 -11.17 -4.68
C GLY A 62 20.03 -10.33 -5.29
N GLU A 63 21.08 -10.98 -5.78
CA GLU A 63 22.22 -10.33 -6.47
C GLU A 63 21.77 -9.57 -7.73
N ASP A 64 20.67 -9.99 -8.35
CA ASP A 64 20.07 -9.37 -9.53
C ASP A 64 19.25 -8.11 -9.20
N GLY A 65 19.17 -7.73 -7.91
CA GLY A 65 18.33 -6.62 -7.42
C GLY A 65 18.90 -5.22 -7.62
N HIS A 66 20.12 -5.02 -8.10
CA HIS A 66 20.77 -3.70 -8.18
C HIS A 66 19.92 -2.65 -8.91
N LYS A 67 19.36 -2.99 -10.06
CA LYS A 67 18.50 -2.07 -10.84
C LYS A 67 17.22 -1.72 -10.09
N ALA A 68 16.67 -2.67 -9.33
CA ALA A 68 15.49 -2.40 -8.51
C ALA A 68 15.80 -1.39 -7.39
N LEU A 69 16.97 -1.53 -6.74
CA LEU A 69 17.40 -0.59 -5.71
C LEU A 69 17.68 0.82 -6.27
N GLU A 70 18.26 0.91 -7.45
CA GLU A 70 18.44 2.19 -8.16
C GLU A 70 17.07 2.82 -8.48
N GLY A 71 16.12 2.01 -8.98
CA GLY A 71 14.75 2.43 -9.22
C GLY A 71 14.09 3.01 -7.97
N LEU A 72 14.18 2.33 -6.82
CA LEU A 72 13.64 2.84 -5.56
C LEU A 72 14.24 4.20 -5.18
N ARG A 73 15.57 4.31 -5.24
CA ARG A 73 16.26 5.58 -4.89
C ARG A 73 15.81 6.73 -5.79
N SER A 74 15.61 6.47 -7.09
CA SER A 74 15.12 7.49 -8.03
C SER A 74 13.71 7.98 -7.69
N LEU A 75 12.91 7.15 -7.01
CA LEU A 75 11.59 7.50 -6.49
C LEU A 75 11.63 8.22 -5.14
N GLY A 76 12.82 8.38 -4.54
CA GLY A 76 13.01 8.99 -3.23
C GLY A 76 12.83 8.03 -2.05
N VAL A 77 12.82 6.72 -2.30
CA VAL A 77 12.72 5.69 -1.25
C VAL A 77 14.13 5.26 -0.84
N SER A 78 14.43 5.34 0.45
CA SER A 78 15.71 4.87 1.01
C SER A 78 15.80 3.35 0.95
N THR A 79 16.96 2.85 0.58
CA THR A 79 17.27 1.42 0.48
C THR A 79 18.25 0.94 1.55
N GLU A 80 18.52 1.75 2.57
CA GLU A 80 19.51 1.45 3.62
C GLU A 80 19.15 0.21 4.47
N LEU A 81 17.84 -0.11 4.56
CA LEU A 81 17.34 -1.28 5.28
C LEU A 81 17.01 -2.45 4.36
N VAL A 82 17.49 -2.42 3.11
CA VAL A 82 17.33 -3.54 2.17
C VAL A 82 18.56 -4.44 2.23
N ARG A 83 18.32 -5.72 2.48
CA ARG A 83 19.36 -6.74 2.52
C ARG A 83 19.51 -7.41 1.14
N VAL A 84 20.75 -7.44 0.63
CA VAL A 84 21.11 -8.19 -0.59
C VAL A 84 21.63 -9.56 -0.19
N VAL A 85 21.09 -10.63 -0.77
CA VAL A 85 21.47 -12.02 -0.46
C VAL A 85 22.16 -12.65 -1.66
N SER A 86 23.40 -13.06 -1.45
CA SER A 86 24.21 -13.74 -2.47
C SER A 86 23.61 -15.11 -2.84
N GLY A 87 23.64 -15.47 -4.12
CA GLY A 87 23.07 -16.70 -4.65
C GLY A 87 21.53 -16.73 -4.70
N ALA A 88 20.85 -15.71 -4.18
CA ALA A 88 19.39 -15.60 -4.26
C ALA A 88 18.95 -14.80 -5.51
N LYS A 89 17.68 -14.97 -5.87
CA LYS A 89 17.00 -14.16 -6.88
C LYS A 89 16.10 -13.14 -6.20
N THR A 90 15.96 -11.96 -6.80
CA THR A 90 14.95 -10.98 -6.43
C THR A 90 13.56 -11.51 -6.78
N THR A 91 12.56 -11.16 -5.97
CA THR A 91 11.16 -11.50 -6.27
C THR A 91 10.77 -10.86 -7.61
N CYS A 92 10.21 -11.68 -8.49
CA CYS A 92 9.82 -11.24 -9.83
C CYS A 92 8.40 -11.73 -10.13
N TYR A 93 7.55 -10.81 -10.59
CA TYR A 93 6.23 -11.12 -11.10
C TYR A 93 6.11 -10.84 -12.59
N GLU A 94 5.36 -11.70 -13.28
CA GLU A 94 4.75 -11.39 -14.56
C GLU A 94 3.29 -10.99 -14.31
N ILE A 95 2.91 -9.82 -14.78
CA ILE A 95 1.57 -9.24 -14.65
C ILE A 95 0.98 -9.12 -16.04
N VAL A 96 0.06 -10.02 -16.39
CA VAL A 96 -0.65 -9.98 -17.67
C VAL A 96 -1.95 -9.23 -17.47
N GLN A 97 -2.11 -8.12 -18.19
CA GLN A 97 -3.33 -7.31 -18.21
C GLN A 97 -4.17 -7.67 -19.43
N PHE A 98 -5.47 -7.82 -19.25
CA PHE A 98 -6.43 -8.10 -20.32
C PHE A 98 -7.31 -6.89 -20.63
N GLU A 99 -7.94 -6.89 -21.80
CA GLU A 99 -9.02 -5.95 -22.10
C GLU A 99 -10.16 -6.12 -21.07
N GLY A 100 -10.66 -5.01 -20.53
CA GLY A 100 -11.65 -5.06 -19.44
C GLY A 100 -11.07 -4.92 -18.01
N GLY A 101 -9.74 -4.85 -17.86
CA GLY A 101 -9.09 -4.56 -16.58
C GLY A 101 -8.77 -5.79 -15.73
N GLU A 102 -9.14 -6.99 -16.17
CA GLU A 102 -8.71 -8.24 -15.56
C GLU A 102 -7.18 -8.38 -15.65
N ARG A 103 -6.56 -8.96 -14.62
CA ARG A 103 -5.12 -9.23 -14.59
C ARG A 103 -4.84 -10.61 -14.04
N ARG A 104 -3.79 -11.24 -14.57
CA ARG A 104 -3.20 -12.46 -14.00
C ARG A 104 -1.80 -12.17 -13.50
N LEU A 105 -1.50 -12.74 -12.37
CA LEU A 105 -0.18 -12.66 -11.74
C LEU A 105 0.46 -14.03 -11.76
N ARG A 106 1.75 -14.04 -12.11
CA ARG A 106 2.59 -15.24 -12.03
C ARG A 106 3.90 -14.89 -11.33
N LEU A 107 4.19 -15.57 -10.24
CA LEU A 107 5.47 -15.46 -9.53
C LEU A 107 6.54 -16.23 -10.29
N LEU A 108 7.57 -15.54 -10.76
CA LEU A 108 8.69 -16.13 -11.51
C LEU A 108 9.87 -16.51 -10.62
N SER A 109 10.11 -15.72 -9.59
CA SER A 109 11.13 -15.97 -8.57
C SER A 109 10.72 -15.32 -7.25
N ARG A 110 11.28 -15.83 -6.14
CA ARG A 110 11.03 -15.33 -4.79
C ARG A 110 12.35 -15.12 -4.05
N ALA A 111 12.54 -13.93 -3.50
CA ALA A 111 13.65 -13.62 -2.60
C ALA A 111 13.45 -14.31 -1.23
N PRO A 112 14.51 -14.47 -0.41
CA PRO A 112 14.39 -14.97 0.94
C PRO A 112 13.44 -14.12 1.81
N PRO A 113 12.73 -14.73 2.79
CA PRO A 113 11.78 -14.00 3.63
C PRO A 113 12.44 -12.96 4.53
N LEU A 114 11.62 -12.02 5.00
CA LEU A 114 11.94 -11.15 6.12
C LEU A 114 11.64 -11.88 7.46
N SER A 115 12.28 -11.39 8.51
CA SER A 115 12.06 -11.87 9.88
C SER A 115 11.67 -10.70 10.79
N SER A 116 11.18 -11.01 12.00
CA SER A 116 10.90 -9.98 13.02
C SER A 116 12.09 -9.06 13.31
N LYS A 117 13.32 -9.56 13.20
CA LYS A 117 14.55 -8.76 13.37
C LYS A 117 14.71 -7.68 12.30
N ASP A 118 14.20 -7.92 11.10
CA ASP A 118 14.22 -6.92 10.03
C ASP A 118 13.18 -5.82 10.29
N LEU A 119 12.10 -6.14 11.01
CA LEU A 119 10.92 -5.29 11.20
C LEU A 119 10.98 -4.35 12.41
N VAL A 120 11.84 -4.60 13.39
CA VAL A 120 11.98 -3.74 14.58
C VAL A 120 13.01 -2.66 14.30
N ARG A 121 12.56 -1.41 14.14
CA ARG A 121 13.38 -0.23 13.85
C ARG A 121 12.85 0.98 14.62
N GLN A 122 13.70 1.98 14.83
CA GLN A 122 13.28 3.27 15.38
C GLN A 122 12.69 4.13 14.27
N LEU A 123 11.36 4.02 14.09
CA LEU A 123 10.58 4.68 13.05
C LEU A 123 9.28 5.22 13.64
N ASP A 124 8.70 6.24 13.01
CA ASP A 124 7.45 6.86 13.45
C ASP A 124 6.23 6.03 13.03
N GLY A 125 6.37 5.27 11.94
CA GLY A 125 5.31 4.40 11.42
C GLY A 125 5.85 3.22 10.62
N MET A 126 5.00 2.21 10.41
CA MET A 126 5.33 1.00 9.66
C MET A 126 4.17 0.62 8.72
N TYR A 127 4.50 0.31 7.49
CA TYR A 127 3.58 -0.28 6.52
C TYR A 127 4.03 -1.70 6.18
N TYR A 128 3.23 -2.69 6.52
CA TYR A 128 3.45 -4.10 6.18
C TYR A 128 2.71 -4.41 4.88
N GLY A 129 3.45 -4.78 3.85
CA GLY A 129 2.90 -5.09 2.53
C GLY A 129 3.57 -6.30 1.90
N PRO A 130 3.35 -7.52 2.44
CA PRO A 130 3.83 -8.72 1.79
C PRO A 130 3.17 -8.91 0.44
N VAL A 131 3.93 -9.47 -0.52
CA VAL A 131 3.44 -9.74 -1.88
C VAL A 131 3.60 -11.20 -2.30
N ALA A 132 4.55 -11.92 -1.67
CA ALA A 132 4.94 -13.28 -2.03
C ALA A 132 5.08 -14.20 -0.79
N SER A 133 4.26 -13.96 0.26
CA SER A 133 4.30 -14.67 1.55
C SER A 133 5.66 -14.55 2.28
N GLU A 134 6.36 -13.45 2.09
CA GLU A 134 7.67 -13.17 2.66
C GLU A 134 7.65 -12.66 4.10
N LEU A 135 6.47 -12.30 4.61
CA LEU A 135 6.23 -11.96 6.02
C LEU A 135 5.36 -13.04 6.65
N ARG A 136 5.68 -13.41 7.87
CA ARG A 136 4.80 -14.29 8.65
C ARG A 136 3.78 -13.44 9.40
N PRO A 137 2.52 -13.91 9.50
CA PRO A 137 1.46 -13.22 10.26
C PRO A 137 1.88 -12.89 11.69
N GLU A 138 2.57 -13.84 12.36
CA GLU A 138 3.02 -13.68 13.75
C GLU A 138 4.07 -12.58 13.91
N ASP A 139 4.98 -12.44 12.94
CA ASP A 139 6.00 -11.38 12.96
C ASP A 139 5.36 -10.00 12.78
N VAL A 140 4.33 -9.89 11.93
CA VAL A 140 3.55 -8.65 11.76
C VAL A 140 2.84 -8.31 13.06
N ALA A 141 2.06 -9.25 13.63
CA ALA A 141 1.31 -9.04 14.86
C ALA A 141 2.22 -8.70 16.06
N LEU A 142 3.41 -9.34 16.11
CA LEU A 142 4.39 -9.07 17.15
C LEU A 142 4.98 -7.66 17.04
N THR A 143 5.34 -7.23 15.83
CA THR A 143 6.11 -6.00 15.62
C THR A 143 5.23 -4.76 15.45
N ALA A 144 4.00 -4.89 14.97
CA ALA A 144 3.08 -3.77 14.78
C ALA A 144 2.82 -2.97 16.07
N ARG A 145 2.81 -3.63 17.22
CA ARG A 145 2.60 -2.99 18.55
C ARG A 145 3.72 -2.03 18.98
N PHE A 146 4.89 -2.08 18.33
CA PHE A 146 5.98 -1.14 18.60
C PHE A 146 5.77 0.21 17.92
N TYR A 147 4.81 0.30 17.00
CA TYR A 147 4.53 1.50 16.23
C TYR A 147 3.19 2.08 16.59
N ARG A 148 3.16 3.38 16.90
CA ARG A 148 1.90 4.09 17.10
C ARG A 148 1.02 4.04 15.86
N TRP A 149 1.64 4.13 14.69
CA TRP A 149 0.99 4.05 13.40
C TRP A 149 1.55 2.87 12.62
N SER A 150 0.71 1.91 12.37
CA SER A 150 1.06 0.74 11.56
C SER A 150 -0.07 0.44 10.58
N ALA A 151 0.30 0.08 9.35
CA ALA A 151 -0.64 -0.34 8.32
C ALA A 151 -0.31 -1.75 7.83
N LEU A 152 -1.33 -2.50 7.44
CA LEU A 152 -1.20 -3.80 6.80
C LEU A 152 -2.00 -3.83 5.50
N ASP A 153 -1.33 -4.25 4.43
CA ASP A 153 -1.92 -4.75 3.21
C ASP A 153 -1.70 -6.26 3.16
N PRO A 154 -2.72 -7.08 3.44
CA PRO A 154 -2.53 -8.52 3.65
C PRO A 154 -2.39 -9.31 2.35
N GLN A 155 -2.34 -8.67 1.19
CA GLN A 155 -2.39 -9.31 -0.14
C GLN A 155 -1.49 -10.54 -0.25
N GLY A 156 -0.21 -10.45 0.17
CA GLY A 156 0.75 -11.56 0.08
C GLY A 156 0.51 -12.65 1.13
N LEU A 157 -0.20 -12.37 2.22
CA LEU A 157 -0.62 -13.37 3.21
C LEU A 157 -1.84 -14.16 2.72
N MET A 158 -2.61 -13.58 1.80
CA MET A 158 -3.81 -14.20 1.21
C MET A 158 -3.52 -14.92 -0.11
N ARG A 159 -2.33 -14.77 -0.69
CA ARG A 159 -1.96 -15.42 -1.96
C ARG A 159 -1.54 -16.87 -1.76
N ILE A 160 -2.04 -17.73 -2.64
CA ILE A 160 -1.60 -19.12 -2.83
C ILE A 160 -0.88 -19.18 -4.18
N PHE A 161 0.21 -19.91 -4.23
CA PHE A 161 1.03 -20.10 -5.43
C PHE A 161 1.01 -21.57 -5.81
N ASP A 162 0.64 -21.86 -7.07
CA ASP A 162 0.77 -23.21 -7.61
C ASP A 162 2.23 -23.52 -8.05
N GLU A 163 2.48 -24.72 -8.54
CA GLU A 163 3.80 -25.16 -9.03
C GLU A 163 4.32 -24.36 -10.23
N HIS A 164 3.44 -23.69 -10.96
CA HIS A 164 3.78 -22.82 -12.09
C HIS A 164 3.90 -21.34 -11.68
N GLY A 165 3.67 -21.02 -10.41
CA GLY A 165 3.69 -19.67 -9.85
C GLY A 165 2.43 -18.87 -10.09
N ASN A 166 1.35 -19.47 -10.62
CA ASN A 166 0.07 -18.75 -10.74
C ASN A 166 -0.49 -18.42 -9.36
N VAL A 167 -1.09 -17.24 -9.28
CA VAL A 167 -1.57 -16.67 -8.01
C VAL A 167 -3.08 -16.81 -7.92
N THR A 168 -3.55 -17.38 -6.81
CA THR A 168 -4.95 -17.39 -6.39
C THR A 168 -5.08 -16.83 -4.98
N LEU A 169 -6.29 -16.44 -4.57
CA LEU A 169 -6.54 -15.97 -3.21
C LEU A 169 -7.08 -17.11 -2.33
N LYS A 170 -6.63 -17.15 -1.07
CA LYS A 170 -7.25 -17.97 -0.04
C LYS A 170 -8.65 -17.45 0.24
N THR A 171 -9.60 -18.35 0.34
CA THR A 171 -11.01 -18.06 0.68
C THR A 171 -11.36 -18.45 2.11
N GLU A 172 -10.39 -18.93 2.89
CA GLU A 172 -10.59 -19.39 4.27
C GLU A 172 -10.08 -18.35 5.26
N GLY A 173 -10.97 -17.98 6.17
CA GLY A 173 -10.75 -17.35 7.47
C GLY A 173 -9.77 -16.19 7.56
N ALA A 174 -10.30 -14.98 7.80
CA ALA A 174 -9.47 -13.88 8.28
C ALA A 174 -9.02 -14.16 9.72
N ASP A 175 -7.73 -14.14 9.99
CA ASP A 175 -7.26 -14.01 11.37
C ASP A 175 -7.50 -12.55 11.85
N LEU A 176 -8.63 -12.34 12.50
CA LEU A 176 -9.02 -11.01 13.01
C LEU A 176 -8.01 -10.48 14.04
N ASN A 177 -7.27 -11.35 14.76
CA ASN A 177 -6.22 -10.91 15.69
C ASN A 177 -5.05 -10.30 14.90
N LEU A 178 -4.64 -10.93 13.79
CA LEU A 178 -3.64 -10.36 12.91
C LEU A 178 -4.13 -9.03 12.30
N LEU A 179 -5.33 -9.03 11.71
CA LEU A 179 -5.88 -7.83 11.07
C LEU A 179 -6.08 -6.68 12.05
N GLY A 180 -6.42 -6.98 13.31
CA GLY A 180 -6.55 -6.01 14.40
C GLY A 180 -5.23 -5.61 15.06
N SER A 181 -4.09 -6.18 14.69
CA SER A 181 -2.78 -5.84 15.28
C SER A 181 -2.23 -4.50 14.81
N VAL A 182 -2.69 -4.00 13.67
CA VAL A 182 -2.27 -2.73 13.05
C VAL A 182 -3.30 -1.63 13.30
N SER A 183 -2.93 -0.36 13.12
CA SER A 183 -3.86 0.78 13.23
C SER A 183 -4.67 1.02 11.97
N LEU A 184 -4.15 0.62 10.80
CA LEU A 184 -4.80 0.72 9.50
C LEU A 184 -4.72 -0.60 8.76
N LEU A 185 -5.87 -1.13 8.33
CA LEU A 185 -5.96 -2.27 7.42
C LEU A 185 -6.40 -1.77 6.04
N ARG A 186 -5.65 -2.09 5.00
CA ARG A 186 -6.04 -1.81 3.62
C ARG A 186 -6.27 -3.12 2.86
N LEU A 187 -7.36 -3.21 2.14
CA LEU A 187 -7.77 -4.37 1.32
C LEU A 187 -8.18 -3.91 -0.09
N ALA A 188 -7.92 -4.74 -1.08
CA ALA A 188 -8.65 -4.68 -2.34
C ALA A 188 -10.04 -5.34 -2.16
N LEU A 189 -11.00 -4.98 -3.01
CA LEU A 189 -12.35 -5.57 -2.95
C LEU A 189 -12.32 -7.09 -3.14
N GLU A 190 -11.43 -7.60 -3.99
CA GLU A 190 -11.26 -9.04 -4.22
C GLU A 190 -10.78 -9.76 -2.95
N GLU A 191 -9.91 -9.12 -2.18
CA GLU A 191 -9.42 -9.64 -0.90
C GLU A 191 -10.53 -9.62 0.15
N ALA A 192 -11.32 -8.53 0.21
CA ALA A 192 -12.48 -8.45 1.08
C ALA A 192 -13.53 -9.53 0.73
N ARG A 193 -13.76 -9.79 -0.56
CA ARG A 193 -14.63 -10.88 -1.03
C ARG A 193 -14.13 -12.25 -0.65
N ALA A 194 -12.81 -12.48 -0.75
CA ALA A 194 -12.19 -13.73 -0.30
C ALA A 194 -12.34 -13.97 1.22
N LEU A 195 -12.51 -12.89 2.01
CA LEU A 195 -12.82 -12.95 3.43
C LEU A 195 -14.35 -13.07 3.73
N GLY A 196 -15.18 -13.15 2.70
CA GLY A 196 -16.65 -13.33 2.82
C GLY A 196 -17.46 -12.03 2.80
N PHE A 197 -16.85 -10.88 2.52
CA PHE A 197 -17.55 -9.59 2.43
C PHE A 197 -17.89 -9.26 0.97
N GLY A 198 -19.17 -9.08 0.65
CA GLY A 198 -19.61 -8.82 -0.73
C GLY A 198 -19.35 -7.39 -1.20
N GLU A 199 -19.76 -6.42 -0.42
CA GLU A 199 -19.76 -5.00 -0.76
C GLU A 199 -18.66 -4.23 -0.06
N PRO A 200 -17.95 -3.31 -0.72
CA PRO A 200 -16.79 -2.61 -0.14
C PRO A 200 -17.17 -1.72 1.06
N SER A 201 -18.38 -1.12 1.05
CA SER A 201 -18.89 -0.34 2.18
C SER A 201 -19.14 -1.22 3.41
N THR A 202 -19.80 -2.35 3.21
CA THR A 202 -20.06 -3.33 4.27
C THR A 202 -18.75 -3.89 4.81
N ALA A 203 -17.85 -4.32 3.93
CA ALA A 203 -16.54 -4.84 4.32
C ALA A 203 -15.73 -3.87 5.17
N SER A 204 -15.64 -2.60 4.76
CA SER A 204 -14.88 -1.59 5.51
C SER A 204 -15.47 -1.34 6.91
N VAL A 205 -16.80 -1.30 7.03
CA VAL A 205 -17.48 -1.07 8.32
C VAL A 205 -17.39 -2.29 9.23
N GLU A 206 -17.74 -3.48 8.74
CA GLU A 206 -17.77 -4.69 9.58
C GLU A 206 -16.37 -5.10 10.04
N LEU A 207 -15.37 -5.05 9.16
CA LEU A 207 -13.99 -5.30 9.55
C LEU A 207 -13.49 -4.25 10.53
N SER A 208 -13.84 -2.98 10.35
CA SER A 208 -13.45 -1.91 11.29
C SER A 208 -14.06 -2.14 12.67
N ARG A 209 -15.31 -2.57 12.74
CA ARG A 209 -15.97 -2.92 14.03
C ARG A 209 -15.37 -4.15 14.67
N ALA A 210 -15.12 -5.19 13.88
CA ALA A 210 -14.55 -6.44 14.37
C ALA A 210 -13.12 -6.28 14.89
N THR A 211 -12.32 -5.42 14.26
CA THR A 211 -10.91 -5.19 14.60
C THR A 211 -10.69 -3.99 15.54
N GLY A 212 -11.64 -3.05 15.60
CA GLY A 212 -11.46 -1.76 16.27
C GLY A 212 -10.44 -0.84 15.60
N ARG A 213 -10.21 -1.01 14.28
CA ARG A 213 -9.17 -0.30 13.50
C ARG A 213 -9.77 0.46 12.32
N VAL A 214 -8.99 1.39 11.78
CA VAL A 214 -9.35 2.00 10.49
C VAL A 214 -9.20 0.93 9.40
N VAL A 215 -10.25 0.76 8.60
CA VAL A 215 -10.25 -0.17 7.48
C VAL A 215 -10.57 0.57 6.19
N ALA A 216 -9.73 0.37 5.19
CA ALA A 216 -9.88 0.91 3.86
C ALA A 216 -10.06 -0.22 2.84
N VAL A 217 -11.16 -0.19 2.07
CA VAL A 217 -11.39 -1.09 0.95
C VAL A 217 -11.34 -0.29 -0.34
N THR A 218 -10.43 -0.67 -1.25
CA THR A 218 -10.33 -0.06 -2.58
C THR A 218 -11.00 -0.95 -3.62
N ALA A 219 -11.86 -0.37 -4.46
CA ALA A 219 -12.71 -1.07 -5.40
C ALA A 219 -12.52 -0.54 -6.84
N GLY A 220 -11.27 -0.35 -7.27
CA GLY A 220 -10.94 0.11 -8.61
C GLY A 220 -11.67 1.40 -8.97
N ALA A 221 -12.46 1.39 -10.06
CA ALA A 221 -13.21 2.54 -10.54
C ALA A 221 -14.37 2.96 -9.60
N GLU A 222 -14.81 2.09 -8.68
CA GLU A 222 -15.81 2.44 -7.66
C GLU A 222 -15.22 3.33 -6.57
N GLY A 223 -13.89 3.40 -6.46
CA GLY A 223 -13.17 4.27 -5.54
C GLY A 223 -12.72 3.60 -4.26
N ALA A 224 -12.76 4.34 -3.16
CA ALA A 224 -12.31 3.89 -1.85
C ALA A 224 -13.41 4.09 -0.79
N PHE A 225 -13.46 3.14 0.15
CA PHE A 225 -14.39 3.07 1.27
C PHE A 225 -13.57 2.91 2.55
N VAL A 226 -13.57 3.94 3.39
CA VAL A 226 -12.71 4.01 4.58
C VAL A 226 -13.59 4.19 5.81
N SER A 227 -13.44 3.30 6.79
CA SER A 227 -14.25 3.33 8.02
C SER A 227 -13.39 3.27 9.28
N ASP A 228 -13.82 3.97 10.32
CA ASP A 228 -13.32 3.85 11.69
C ASP A 228 -14.32 3.06 12.62
N GLY A 229 -15.31 2.39 12.01
CA GLY A 229 -16.38 1.66 12.68
C GLY A 229 -17.55 2.54 13.14
N ARG A 230 -17.36 3.86 13.19
CA ARG A 230 -18.38 4.87 13.55
C ARG A 230 -18.81 5.68 12.33
N ARG A 231 -17.87 5.98 11.46
CA ARG A 231 -18.08 6.74 10.22
C ARG A 231 -17.61 5.92 9.04
N LEU A 232 -18.29 6.09 7.92
CA LEU A 232 -17.86 5.62 6.61
C LEU A 232 -17.62 6.81 5.70
N VAL A 233 -16.40 6.93 5.19
CA VAL A 233 -16.01 7.90 4.16
C VAL A 233 -15.90 7.20 2.83
N ARG A 234 -16.60 7.71 1.81
CA ARG A 234 -16.56 7.18 0.45
C ARG A 234 -16.10 8.24 -0.50
N GLY A 235 -15.20 7.87 -1.40
CA GLY A 235 -14.76 8.75 -2.46
C GLY A 235 -14.47 8.00 -3.75
N ARG A 236 -14.81 8.63 -4.86
CA ARG A 236 -14.51 8.17 -6.20
C ARG A 236 -13.91 9.31 -6.99
N LEU A 237 -12.92 9.00 -7.81
CA LEU A 237 -12.37 9.93 -8.80
C LEU A 237 -12.71 9.45 -10.21
N ASP A 238 -13.15 10.38 -11.03
CA ASP A 238 -13.33 10.14 -12.46
C ASP A 238 -12.02 10.52 -13.17
N VAL A 239 -11.11 9.56 -13.22
CA VAL A 239 -9.79 9.72 -13.86
C VAL A 239 -9.60 8.66 -14.91
N ARG A 240 -9.06 9.06 -16.07
CA ARG A 240 -8.64 8.10 -17.09
C ARG A 240 -7.33 7.43 -16.64
N ALA A 241 -7.43 6.20 -16.18
CA ALA A 241 -6.26 5.43 -15.81
C ALA A 241 -5.50 4.94 -17.05
N VAL A 242 -4.19 5.18 -17.06
CA VAL A 242 -3.24 4.63 -18.06
C VAL A 242 -2.63 3.35 -17.52
N ASP A 243 -2.29 3.34 -16.22
CA ASP A 243 -1.68 2.20 -15.55
C ASP A 243 -2.13 2.13 -14.08
N THR A 244 -2.74 1.02 -13.70
CA THR A 244 -3.29 0.81 -12.35
C THR A 244 -2.40 -0.02 -11.43
N VAL A 245 -1.21 -0.45 -11.90
CA VAL A 245 -0.28 -1.22 -11.06
C VAL A 245 0.18 -0.38 -9.86
N GLY A 246 0.04 -0.93 -8.65
CA GLY A 246 0.42 -0.27 -7.40
C GLY A 246 -0.52 0.85 -6.92
N ALA A 247 -1.67 1.07 -7.60
CA ALA A 247 -2.63 2.11 -7.17
C ALA A 247 -3.12 1.91 -5.73
N GLY A 248 -3.40 0.66 -5.34
CA GLY A 248 -3.80 0.32 -3.98
C GLY A 248 -2.72 0.61 -2.94
N ASP A 249 -1.47 0.29 -3.27
CA ASP A 249 -0.34 0.54 -2.37
C ASP A 249 -0.08 2.05 -2.20
N VAL A 250 -0.19 2.82 -3.30
CA VAL A 250 -0.11 4.30 -3.26
C VAL A 250 -1.23 4.86 -2.39
N PHE A 251 -2.47 4.36 -2.56
CA PHE A 251 -3.59 4.76 -1.71
C PHE A 251 -3.30 4.51 -0.23
N GLY A 252 -2.88 3.28 0.10
CA GLY A 252 -2.58 2.89 1.48
C GLY A 252 -1.45 3.70 2.11
N GLY A 253 -0.37 3.94 1.36
CA GLY A 253 0.75 4.76 1.81
C GLY A 253 0.35 6.22 2.09
N ALA A 254 -0.40 6.84 1.16
CA ALA A 254 -0.89 8.21 1.34
C ALA A 254 -1.95 8.32 2.44
N LEU A 255 -2.84 7.32 2.57
CA LEU A 255 -3.82 7.26 3.66
C LEU A 255 -3.13 7.19 5.03
N LEU A 256 -2.08 6.36 5.17
CA LEU A 256 -1.30 6.28 6.40
C LEU A 256 -0.65 7.63 6.73
N VAL A 257 -0.04 8.30 5.75
CA VAL A 257 0.54 9.64 5.93
C VAL A 257 -0.53 10.61 6.41
N GLY A 258 -1.69 10.69 5.78
CA GLY A 258 -2.78 11.59 6.18
C GLY A 258 -3.25 11.35 7.61
N LEU A 259 -3.37 10.08 8.02
CA LEU A 259 -3.73 9.70 9.40
C LEU A 259 -2.62 10.10 10.39
N MET A 260 -1.35 9.97 10.02
CA MET A 260 -0.23 10.38 10.87
C MET A 260 -0.15 11.91 11.00
N GLU A 261 -0.43 12.65 9.93
CA GLU A 261 -0.38 14.12 9.93
C GLU A 261 -1.54 14.74 10.72
N THR A 262 -2.75 14.22 10.57
CA THR A 262 -3.97 14.92 11.04
C THR A 262 -4.89 14.07 11.93
N GLY A 263 -4.84 12.75 11.81
CA GLY A 263 -5.82 11.85 12.42
C GLY A 263 -7.24 11.96 11.81
N ASP A 264 -7.43 12.80 10.78
CA ASP A 264 -8.73 13.03 10.15
C ASP A 264 -8.97 12.05 9.00
N LEU A 265 -10.08 11.31 9.08
CA LEU A 265 -10.42 10.26 8.11
C LEU A 265 -10.76 10.82 6.73
N VAL A 266 -11.44 11.97 6.68
CA VAL A 266 -11.85 12.62 5.43
C VAL A 266 -10.63 13.15 4.69
N HIS A 267 -9.78 13.89 5.40
CA HIS A 267 -8.52 14.42 4.85
C HIS A 267 -7.63 13.27 4.33
N SER A 268 -7.45 12.23 5.14
CA SER A 268 -6.58 11.09 4.78
C SER A 268 -7.11 10.32 3.56
N THR A 269 -8.44 10.14 3.47
CA THR A 269 -9.07 9.50 2.31
C THR A 269 -8.89 10.35 1.05
N ALA A 270 -9.08 11.67 1.16
CA ALA A 270 -8.86 12.60 0.04
C ALA A 270 -7.41 12.59 -0.44
N LEU A 271 -6.44 12.55 0.50
CA LEU A 271 -5.01 12.48 0.19
C LEU A 271 -4.68 11.17 -0.56
N GLY A 272 -5.21 10.03 -0.10
CA GLY A 272 -5.06 8.75 -0.76
C GLY A 272 -5.60 8.74 -2.19
N LEU A 273 -6.81 9.26 -2.39
CA LEU A 273 -7.42 9.36 -3.72
C LEU A 273 -6.64 10.28 -4.65
N ALA A 274 -6.17 11.43 -4.15
CA ALA A 274 -5.38 12.38 -4.93
C ALA A 274 -4.04 11.79 -5.38
N ALA A 275 -3.35 11.06 -4.49
CA ALA A 275 -2.11 10.36 -4.84
C ALA A 275 -2.33 9.27 -5.89
N VAL A 276 -3.44 8.54 -5.81
CA VAL A 276 -3.83 7.56 -6.84
C VAL A 276 -4.09 8.22 -8.18
N ALA A 277 -4.78 9.37 -8.22
CA ALA A 277 -5.06 10.09 -9.46
C ALA A 277 -3.77 10.45 -10.21
N GLU A 278 -2.76 10.95 -9.50
CA GLU A 278 -1.44 11.24 -10.05
C GLU A 278 -0.74 9.95 -10.55
N ARG A 279 -0.83 8.86 -9.76
CA ARG A 279 -0.16 7.60 -10.08
C ARG A 279 -0.70 6.94 -11.34
N VAL A 280 -2.02 6.86 -11.47
CA VAL A 280 -2.65 6.10 -12.57
C VAL A 280 -2.61 6.83 -13.92
N ALA A 281 -2.26 8.09 -13.94
CA ALA A 281 -2.19 8.91 -15.15
C ALA A 281 -0.99 8.60 -16.04
N ILE A 282 0.01 7.89 -15.53
CA ILE A 282 1.29 7.62 -16.21
C ILE A 282 1.71 6.15 -16.09
N PRO A 283 2.44 5.60 -17.08
CA PRO A 283 2.98 4.25 -17.00
C PRO A 283 4.12 4.14 -15.98
N GLY A 284 4.17 3.02 -15.24
CA GLY A 284 5.22 2.70 -14.30
C GLY A 284 5.31 3.65 -13.10
N PRO A 285 6.13 3.34 -12.09
CA PRO A 285 6.32 4.19 -10.93
C PRO A 285 7.16 5.43 -11.28
N ARG A 286 6.68 6.62 -10.89
CA ARG A 286 7.39 7.90 -11.00
C ARG A 286 7.10 8.74 -9.76
N ARG A 287 8.01 9.63 -9.39
CA ARG A 287 7.75 10.61 -8.32
C ARG A 287 6.49 11.41 -8.64
N LEU A 288 5.63 11.55 -7.65
CA LEU A 288 4.40 12.31 -7.72
C LEU A 288 4.66 13.73 -7.22
N ASP A 289 3.85 14.67 -7.68
CA ASP A 289 3.95 16.07 -7.26
C ASP A 289 3.17 16.30 -5.97
N ASN A 290 3.89 16.63 -4.89
CA ASN A 290 3.29 16.87 -3.57
C ASN A 290 2.24 17.98 -3.58
N ASP A 291 2.55 19.10 -4.25
CA ASP A 291 1.65 20.24 -4.24
C ASP A 291 0.40 19.96 -5.07
N SER A 292 0.54 19.23 -6.18
CA SER A 292 -0.59 18.73 -6.97
C SER A 292 -1.48 17.82 -6.14
N ILE A 293 -0.90 16.82 -5.45
CA ILE A 293 -1.65 15.90 -4.59
C ILE A 293 -2.41 16.67 -3.52
N ARG A 294 -1.75 17.60 -2.79
CA ARG A 294 -2.39 18.33 -1.68
C ARG A 294 -3.48 19.28 -2.17
N ARG A 295 -3.28 19.99 -3.30
CA ARG A 295 -4.32 20.81 -3.92
C ARG A 295 -5.51 19.96 -4.35
N LEU A 296 -5.26 18.82 -5.00
CA LEU A 296 -6.33 17.93 -5.42
C LEU A 296 -7.06 17.35 -4.21
N ALA A 297 -6.35 16.90 -3.17
CA ALA A 297 -6.96 16.41 -1.93
C ALA A 297 -7.88 17.46 -1.29
N SER A 298 -7.44 18.71 -1.19
CA SER A 298 -8.26 19.81 -0.68
C SER A 298 -9.53 20.03 -1.49
N SER A 299 -9.48 19.84 -2.82
CA SER A 299 -10.65 19.95 -3.69
C SER A 299 -11.59 18.75 -3.61
N ILE A 300 -11.07 17.57 -3.28
CA ILE A 300 -11.82 16.32 -3.16
C ILE A 300 -12.53 16.23 -1.80
N ALA A 301 -11.85 16.60 -0.72
CA ALA A 301 -12.34 16.41 0.64
C ALA A 301 -13.80 16.86 0.87
N PRO A 302 -14.24 18.06 0.38
CA PRO A 302 -15.63 18.48 0.53
C PRO A 302 -16.65 17.67 -0.29
N ARG A 303 -16.16 16.87 -1.25
CA ARG A 303 -17.01 16.05 -2.15
C ARG A 303 -17.11 14.60 -1.70
N LEU A 304 -16.37 14.21 -0.67
CA LEU A 304 -16.46 12.87 -0.12
C LEU A 304 -17.80 12.68 0.58
N SER A 305 -18.42 11.54 0.37
CA SER A 305 -19.63 11.16 1.11
C SER A 305 -19.22 10.65 2.48
N VAL A 306 -19.73 11.29 3.53
CA VAL A 306 -19.51 10.87 4.92
C VAL A 306 -20.85 10.47 5.51
N SER A 307 -20.91 9.29 6.12
CA SER A 307 -22.10 8.79 6.80
C SER A 307 -21.75 8.21 8.16
N ASP A 308 -22.57 8.50 9.17
CA ASP A 308 -22.49 7.81 10.44
C ASP A 308 -22.98 6.38 10.30
N VAL A 309 -22.24 5.47 10.88
CA VAL A 309 -22.57 4.05 10.86
C VAL A 309 -23.27 3.71 12.16
N ARG A 310 -24.58 3.43 12.07
CA ARG A 310 -25.38 3.03 13.25
C ARG A 310 -24.84 1.74 13.85
N PRO A 311 -24.84 1.62 15.19
CA PRO A 311 -24.39 0.40 15.87
C PRO A 311 -25.16 -0.85 15.46
#